data_606bc47aa6f13d766645a44434cacb3c
#
_entry.id   606bc47aa6f13d766645a44434cacb3c
#
_cell.length_a   1.000
_cell.length_b   1.000
_cell.length_c   1.000
_cell.angle_alpha   90.00
_cell.angle_beta   90.00
_cell.angle_gamma   90.00
#
_symmetry.space_group_name_H-M   'P 1'
#
loop_
_entity.id
_entity.type
_entity.pdbx_description
1 polymer ?
#
loop_
_entity_poly.entity_id
_entity_poly.type
_entity_poly.pdbx_seq_one_letter_code
_entity_poly.pdbx_strand_id
1 'polypeptide(L)'
;MKKTVVINIVGLTNRLIGKHTPFIKTFLEKGKGSVVKPVLPAVTCSAQSTYLTGKWPTEHGIVGNGWFFKEELEVKFWRQGNPLVQSNKIWDELKAMDPEFTCANMFWWYNMYSTVDFSATPRPNYLADGRKIPDIYTYPAKLRDMLQDKLGTFPLFKFWGPKTSIASSRWIADATMEMDKENNPTLTLVYLPHLDYNTQRHGLNFEILQKDLREIDAVVKDLVEYYETQSANIVLLSEYGITNVSNPIHINRYLRKKGYLGIRIERGLELLDAGASKAFAVADHQIAHVYAKDSTDYEKLHEYLKTIPGIEKVIPKNEREAHHIDHERAGDFVLVADKDSWFTYYFWEDDAVAPDYARMVDIHKKPGYDPVEMFTDPSDKLVMPKVIWKLLKKKLGFRTVMDVIPLKAELVRGSHGRIPEDKEDWPILVTNSGSNLPKQELLATEVYGVLKNHVIQ
;
A
#
# COMPACT_ATOMS: atom_id res chain seq x y z
N MET A 1 -24.45 -3.42 -19.39
CA MET A 1 -23.66 -2.56 -18.47
C MET A 1 -22.74 -1.64 -19.26
N LYS A 2 -22.28 -0.54 -18.69
CA LYS A 2 -21.45 0.46 -19.38
C LYS A 2 -19.96 0.24 -19.07
N LYS A 3 -19.10 0.35 -20.10
CA LYS A 3 -17.66 0.28 -19.93
C LYS A 3 -17.20 1.34 -18.94
N THR A 4 -16.44 0.93 -17.92
CA THR A 4 -16.00 1.79 -16.83
C THR A 4 -14.54 1.49 -16.47
N VAL A 5 -13.74 2.54 -16.32
CA VAL A 5 -12.36 2.42 -15.80
C VAL A 5 -12.22 3.21 -14.51
N VAL A 6 -11.59 2.58 -13.51
CA VAL A 6 -11.23 3.18 -12.22
C VAL A 6 -9.72 3.27 -12.15
N ILE A 7 -9.19 4.48 -12.20
CA ILE A 7 -7.76 4.77 -12.15
C ILE A 7 -7.42 5.23 -10.73
N ASN A 8 -6.83 4.34 -9.96
CA ASN A 8 -6.40 4.61 -8.60
C ASN A 8 -5.00 5.22 -8.60
N ILE A 9 -4.91 6.50 -8.28
CA ILE A 9 -3.68 7.31 -8.23
C ILE A 9 -3.31 7.49 -6.77
N VAL A 10 -2.45 6.59 -6.27
CA VAL A 10 -2.08 6.54 -4.85
C VAL A 10 -1.50 7.87 -4.38
N GLY A 11 -1.97 8.36 -3.25
CA GLY A 11 -1.49 9.59 -2.64
C GLY A 11 -1.99 10.89 -3.28
N LEU A 12 -2.84 10.82 -4.32
CA LEU A 12 -3.40 12.03 -4.93
C LEU A 12 -4.46 12.65 -4.03
N THR A 13 -4.32 13.94 -3.75
CA THR A 13 -5.24 14.75 -2.93
C THR A 13 -5.50 16.10 -3.61
N ASN A 14 -6.49 16.85 -3.15
CA ASN A 14 -6.75 18.20 -3.67
C ASN A 14 -5.51 19.09 -3.57
N ARG A 15 -4.72 18.97 -2.50
CA ARG A 15 -3.47 19.71 -2.28
C ARG A 15 -2.46 19.53 -3.41
N LEU A 16 -2.45 18.38 -4.08
CA LEU A 16 -1.51 18.06 -5.15
C LEU A 16 -2.00 18.45 -6.54
N ILE A 17 -3.30 18.79 -6.68
CA ILE A 17 -3.91 19.18 -7.96
C ILE A 17 -3.64 20.67 -8.23
N GLY A 18 -3.02 20.96 -9.38
CA GLY A 18 -2.71 22.36 -9.72
C GLY A 18 -1.84 22.52 -10.96
N LYS A 19 -0.88 23.46 -10.90
CA LYS A 19 -0.02 23.80 -12.05
C LYS A 19 0.87 22.67 -12.57
N HIS A 20 1.12 21.65 -11.74
CA HIS A 20 1.96 20.50 -12.09
C HIS A 20 1.15 19.26 -12.48
N THR A 21 -0.18 19.32 -12.36
CA THR A 21 -1.13 18.30 -12.79
C THR A 21 -2.22 18.93 -13.67
N PRO A 22 -1.85 19.62 -14.78
CA PRO A 22 -2.80 20.42 -15.55
C PRO A 22 -3.92 19.58 -16.17
N PHE A 23 -3.64 18.33 -16.57
CA PHE A 23 -4.65 17.44 -17.12
C PHE A 23 -5.65 17.01 -16.05
N ILE A 24 -5.18 16.49 -14.90
CA ILE A 24 -6.03 16.09 -13.79
C ILE A 24 -6.86 17.28 -13.29
N LYS A 25 -6.27 18.48 -13.20
CA LYS A 25 -6.99 19.71 -12.85
C LYS A 25 -8.13 19.98 -13.83
N THR A 26 -7.86 19.93 -15.12
CA THR A 26 -8.89 20.14 -16.16
C THR A 26 -9.97 19.07 -16.12
N PHE A 27 -9.60 17.82 -15.85
CA PHE A 27 -10.56 16.72 -15.69
C PHE A 27 -11.49 16.94 -14.50
N LEU A 28 -10.94 17.41 -13.36
CA LEU A 28 -11.74 17.79 -12.18
C LEU A 28 -12.68 18.96 -12.49
N GLU A 29 -12.21 20.01 -13.18
CA GLU A 29 -13.01 21.19 -13.53
C GLU A 29 -14.17 20.88 -14.48
N LYS A 30 -13.98 19.93 -15.40
CA LYS A 30 -15.00 19.48 -16.36
C LYS A 30 -15.97 18.43 -15.78
N GLY A 31 -15.44 17.62 -14.87
CA GLY A 31 -16.18 16.54 -14.24
C GLY A 31 -16.86 16.94 -12.93
N LYS A 32 -17.07 15.96 -12.07
CA LYS A 32 -17.48 16.15 -10.68
C LYS A 32 -16.52 15.44 -9.74
N GLY A 33 -16.20 16.08 -8.63
CA GLY A 33 -15.29 15.55 -7.62
C GLY A 33 -15.91 15.51 -6.23
N SER A 34 -15.46 14.57 -5.44
CA SER A 34 -15.73 14.42 -4.00
C SER A 34 -14.44 14.16 -3.27
N VAL A 35 -14.35 14.61 -2.04
CA VAL A 35 -13.36 14.09 -1.09
C VAL A 35 -13.90 12.82 -0.46
N VAL A 36 -13.02 11.87 -0.17
CA VAL A 36 -13.38 10.61 0.47
C VAL A 36 -12.83 10.61 1.89
N LYS A 37 -13.70 10.50 2.90
CA LYS A 37 -13.24 10.31 4.28
C LYS A 37 -12.49 9.00 4.39
N PRO A 38 -11.19 9.01 4.74
CA PRO A 38 -10.38 7.80 4.76
C PRO A 38 -10.91 6.75 5.72
N VAL A 39 -10.69 5.48 5.39
CA VAL A 39 -10.85 4.37 6.33
C VAL A 39 -9.73 4.42 7.37
N LEU A 40 -9.94 3.86 8.55
CA LEU A 40 -8.89 3.58 9.53
C LEU A 40 -8.58 2.08 9.52
N PRO A 41 -7.31 1.68 9.29
CA PRO A 41 -6.16 2.51 8.89
C PRO A 41 -6.23 2.96 7.42
N ALA A 42 -5.76 4.19 7.16
CA ALA A 42 -5.70 4.76 5.81
C ALA A 42 -4.44 4.25 5.09
N VAL A 43 -4.46 2.97 4.72
CA VAL A 43 -3.39 2.26 4.01
C VAL A 43 -3.95 1.49 2.83
N THR A 44 -3.10 1.15 1.86
CA THR A 44 -3.48 0.56 0.58
C THR A 44 -4.47 -0.60 0.69
N CYS A 45 -4.13 -1.62 1.46
CA CYS A 45 -4.94 -2.85 1.51
C CYS A 45 -6.31 -2.62 2.15
N SER A 46 -6.39 -1.82 3.22
CA SER A 46 -7.66 -1.48 3.88
C SER A 46 -8.53 -0.59 2.99
N ALA A 47 -7.95 0.44 2.37
CA ALA A 47 -8.68 1.36 1.50
C ALA A 47 -9.25 0.63 0.27
N GLN A 48 -8.43 -0.12 -0.45
CA GLN A 48 -8.87 -0.87 -1.63
C GLN A 48 -9.94 -1.90 -1.30
N SER A 49 -9.78 -2.65 -0.19
CA SER A 49 -10.78 -3.62 0.24
C SER A 49 -12.10 -2.95 0.61
N THR A 50 -12.06 -1.79 1.28
CA THR A 50 -13.25 -1.01 1.61
C THR A 50 -13.95 -0.52 0.34
N TYR A 51 -13.21 0.00 -0.64
CA TYR A 51 -13.77 0.49 -1.91
C TYR A 51 -14.40 -0.62 -2.75
N LEU A 52 -13.79 -1.81 -2.75
CA LEU A 52 -14.26 -2.94 -3.57
C LEU A 52 -15.37 -3.76 -2.92
N THR A 53 -15.58 -3.65 -1.61
CA THR A 53 -16.60 -4.41 -0.88
C THR A 53 -17.75 -3.55 -0.37
N GLY A 54 -17.57 -2.23 -0.24
CA GLY A 54 -18.51 -1.33 0.44
C GLY A 54 -18.64 -1.60 1.94
N LYS A 55 -17.67 -2.33 2.51
CA LYS A 55 -17.65 -2.79 3.89
C LYS A 55 -16.48 -2.18 4.65
N TRP A 56 -16.58 -2.15 5.98
CA TRP A 56 -15.50 -1.72 6.87
C TRP A 56 -14.50 -2.86 7.16
N PRO A 57 -13.29 -2.54 7.67
CA PRO A 57 -12.33 -3.54 8.15
C PRO A 57 -12.92 -4.57 9.12
N THR A 58 -13.87 -4.19 9.95
CA THR A 58 -14.65 -5.09 10.81
C THR A 58 -15.31 -6.24 10.04
N GLU A 59 -15.75 -6.01 8.81
CA GLU A 59 -16.50 -6.98 8.00
C GLU A 59 -15.62 -7.69 6.96
N HIS A 60 -14.72 -6.96 6.27
CA HIS A 60 -13.87 -7.56 5.24
C HIS A 60 -12.54 -8.11 5.78
N GLY A 61 -12.20 -7.85 7.04
CA GLY A 61 -11.06 -8.43 7.74
C GLY A 61 -9.68 -7.92 7.35
N ILE A 62 -9.59 -6.85 6.56
CA ILE A 62 -8.31 -6.26 6.16
C ILE A 62 -8.01 -5.06 7.06
N VAL A 63 -7.27 -5.32 8.12
CA VAL A 63 -6.98 -4.37 9.18
C VAL A 63 -5.69 -3.55 8.96
N GLY A 64 -5.01 -3.75 7.83
CA GLY A 64 -3.75 -3.08 7.48
C GLY A 64 -3.14 -3.69 6.22
N ASN A 65 -1.93 -3.27 5.84
CA ASN A 65 -1.15 -3.91 4.78
C ASN A 65 -0.57 -5.26 5.20
N GLY A 66 -0.58 -5.53 6.50
CA GLY A 66 -0.20 -6.78 7.14
C GLY A 66 -0.67 -6.85 8.57
N TRP A 67 -0.65 -8.04 9.13
CA TRP A 67 -1.04 -8.32 10.51
C TRP A 67 -0.35 -9.58 11.04
N PHE A 68 -0.56 -9.88 12.33
CA PHE A 68 -0.09 -11.10 12.95
C PHE A 68 -1.06 -12.27 12.66
N PHE A 69 -0.56 -13.30 11.98
CA PHE A 69 -1.28 -14.55 11.72
C PHE A 69 -1.11 -15.44 12.94
N LYS A 70 -2.13 -15.46 13.79
CA LYS A 70 -2.10 -16.10 15.12
C LYS A 70 -1.85 -17.60 15.04
N GLU A 71 -2.41 -18.26 14.04
CA GLU A 71 -2.28 -19.71 13.82
C GLU A 71 -0.85 -20.12 13.42
N GLU A 72 -0.12 -19.21 12.77
CA GLU A 72 1.24 -19.46 12.31
C GLU A 72 2.29 -18.80 13.21
N LEU A 73 1.87 -17.93 14.15
CA LEU A 73 2.72 -17.08 14.99
C LEU A 73 3.68 -16.20 14.18
N GLU A 74 3.24 -15.75 13.01
CA GLU A 74 4.04 -14.96 12.08
C GLU A 74 3.35 -13.64 11.71
N VAL A 75 4.14 -12.58 11.59
CA VAL A 75 3.70 -11.32 10.98
C VAL A 75 3.90 -11.41 9.47
N LYS A 76 2.85 -11.13 8.69
CA LYS A 76 2.91 -11.18 7.23
C LYS A 76 2.33 -9.92 6.61
N PHE A 77 3.10 -9.32 5.71
CA PHE A 77 2.73 -8.16 4.91
C PHE A 77 2.56 -8.50 3.43
N TRP A 78 1.75 -7.72 2.73
CA TRP A 78 1.65 -7.70 1.27
C TRP A 78 1.22 -9.04 0.67
N ARG A 79 0.31 -9.74 1.35
CA ARG A 79 -0.26 -10.98 0.82
C ARG A 79 -1.23 -10.68 -0.31
N GLN A 80 -1.20 -11.52 -1.36
CA GLN A 80 -1.96 -11.33 -2.59
C GLN A 80 -3.20 -12.21 -2.69
N GLY A 81 -3.40 -13.15 -1.77
CA GLY A 81 -4.51 -14.11 -1.83
C GLY A 81 -5.86 -13.43 -1.64
N ASN A 82 -6.71 -13.43 -2.67
CA ASN A 82 -8.05 -12.84 -2.64
C ASN A 82 -8.95 -13.34 -1.50
N PRO A 83 -8.91 -14.65 -1.10
CA PRO A 83 -9.71 -15.16 0.02
C PRO A 83 -9.41 -14.52 1.37
N LEU A 84 -8.32 -13.75 1.51
CA LEU A 84 -8.05 -12.98 2.73
C LEU A 84 -9.08 -11.86 2.95
N VAL A 85 -9.68 -11.34 1.89
CA VAL A 85 -10.79 -10.38 1.98
C VAL A 85 -12.09 -11.16 2.19
N GLN A 86 -12.67 -11.06 3.38
CA GLN A 86 -13.80 -11.88 3.84
C GLN A 86 -15.18 -11.37 3.40
N SER A 87 -15.24 -10.53 2.37
CA SER A 87 -16.47 -9.99 1.81
C SER A 87 -16.46 -10.09 0.29
N ASN A 88 -17.65 -10.20 -0.32
CA ASN A 88 -17.79 -10.17 -1.77
C ASN A 88 -17.35 -8.81 -2.32
N LYS A 89 -16.75 -8.84 -3.50
CA LYS A 89 -16.26 -7.64 -4.19
C LYS A 89 -17.29 -7.20 -5.24
N ILE A 90 -17.16 -5.98 -5.68
CA ILE A 90 -18.05 -5.36 -6.66
C ILE A 90 -18.27 -6.22 -7.90
N TRP A 91 -17.26 -6.90 -8.40
CA TRP A 91 -17.38 -7.77 -9.58
C TRP A 91 -18.18 -9.05 -9.32
N ASP A 92 -18.18 -9.58 -8.10
CA ASP A 92 -18.98 -10.75 -7.74
C ASP A 92 -20.47 -10.43 -7.84
N GLU A 93 -20.87 -9.24 -7.34
CA GLU A 93 -22.26 -8.78 -7.42
C GLU A 93 -22.66 -8.41 -8.85
N LEU A 94 -21.81 -7.68 -9.59
CA LEU A 94 -22.11 -7.28 -10.97
C LEU A 94 -22.23 -8.49 -11.90
N LYS A 95 -21.41 -9.52 -11.71
CA LYS A 95 -21.47 -10.77 -12.47
C LYS A 95 -22.73 -11.58 -12.15
N ALA A 96 -23.21 -11.52 -10.91
CA ALA A 96 -24.50 -12.13 -10.55
C ALA A 96 -25.70 -11.38 -11.17
N MET A 97 -25.58 -10.08 -11.43
CA MET A 97 -26.62 -9.26 -12.09
C MET A 97 -26.62 -9.44 -13.61
N ASP A 98 -25.46 -9.63 -14.22
CA ASP A 98 -25.29 -9.75 -15.68
C ASP A 98 -24.17 -10.77 -15.98
N PRO A 99 -24.51 -11.97 -16.51
CA PRO A 99 -23.51 -12.99 -16.85
C PRO A 99 -22.49 -12.56 -17.92
N GLU A 100 -22.80 -11.56 -18.74
CA GLU A 100 -21.88 -11.01 -19.76
C GLU A 100 -20.90 -9.99 -19.17
N PHE A 101 -21.09 -9.57 -17.91
CA PHE A 101 -20.17 -8.67 -17.24
C PHE A 101 -18.78 -9.31 -17.08
N THR A 102 -17.75 -8.53 -17.40
CA THR A 102 -16.35 -8.91 -17.21
C THR A 102 -15.56 -7.84 -16.45
N CYS A 103 -14.61 -8.29 -15.63
CA CYS A 103 -13.78 -7.40 -14.82
C CYS A 103 -12.30 -7.68 -15.04
N ALA A 104 -11.51 -6.60 -15.15
CA ALA A 104 -10.06 -6.64 -15.16
C ALA A 104 -9.49 -5.95 -13.92
N ASN A 105 -8.60 -6.61 -13.19
CA ASN A 105 -7.89 -6.06 -12.05
C ASN A 105 -6.40 -5.91 -12.38
N MET A 106 -5.98 -4.68 -12.68
CA MET A 106 -4.62 -4.34 -13.02
C MET A 106 -3.90 -3.72 -11.82
N PHE A 107 -3.26 -4.60 -11.04
CA PHE A 107 -2.39 -4.30 -9.90
C PHE A 107 -3.08 -3.85 -8.59
N TRP A 108 -4.40 -3.84 -8.45
CA TRP A 108 -5.00 -3.70 -7.11
C TRP A 108 -4.67 -4.93 -6.26
N TRP A 109 -4.56 -4.77 -4.95
CA TRP A 109 -4.16 -5.83 -4.02
C TRP A 109 -5.21 -6.93 -3.87
N TYR A 110 -4.81 -8.06 -3.27
CA TYR A 110 -5.61 -9.29 -3.18
C TYR A 110 -6.10 -9.79 -4.54
N ASN A 111 -5.21 -9.71 -5.50
CA ASN A 111 -5.47 -9.99 -6.90
C ASN A 111 -5.40 -11.49 -7.23
N MET A 112 -4.47 -12.23 -6.59
CA MET A 112 -4.27 -13.65 -6.91
C MET A 112 -5.46 -14.49 -6.45
N TYR A 113 -5.89 -15.39 -7.34
CA TYR A 113 -7.01 -16.31 -7.08
C TYR A 113 -8.35 -15.60 -6.87
N SER A 114 -8.52 -14.40 -7.40
CA SER A 114 -9.78 -13.68 -7.44
C SER A 114 -10.71 -14.24 -8.51
N THR A 115 -11.97 -13.83 -8.46
CA THR A 115 -13.03 -14.21 -9.42
C THR A 115 -13.15 -13.27 -10.61
N VAL A 116 -12.19 -12.34 -10.77
CA VAL A 116 -12.13 -11.47 -11.97
C VAL A 116 -11.75 -12.27 -13.22
N ASP A 117 -12.13 -11.75 -14.38
CA ASP A 117 -11.87 -12.41 -15.67
C ASP A 117 -10.44 -12.20 -16.15
N PHE A 118 -9.85 -11.02 -15.83
CA PHE A 118 -8.48 -10.68 -16.19
C PHE A 118 -7.76 -10.05 -15.00
N SER A 119 -6.54 -10.46 -14.77
CA SER A 119 -5.74 -9.88 -13.69
C SER A 119 -4.24 -9.87 -13.97
N ALA A 120 -3.56 -8.86 -13.44
CA ALA A 120 -2.11 -8.78 -13.37
C ALA A 120 -1.68 -8.21 -12.03
N THR A 121 -0.61 -8.76 -11.43
CA THR A 121 -0.03 -8.27 -10.16
C THR A 121 1.46 -8.60 -10.08
N PRO A 122 2.28 -7.83 -9.32
CA PRO A 122 3.69 -8.16 -9.15
C PRO A 122 3.85 -9.54 -8.48
N ARG A 123 4.58 -10.42 -9.11
CA ARG A 123 4.89 -11.73 -8.55
C ARG A 123 6.28 -12.18 -8.98
N PRO A 124 7.34 -11.69 -8.31
CA PRO A 124 8.70 -12.12 -8.65
C PRO A 124 8.90 -13.62 -8.37
N ASN A 125 9.74 -14.23 -9.19
CA ASN A 125 10.18 -15.60 -8.98
C ASN A 125 11.33 -15.63 -7.97
N TYR A 126 11.14 -16.33 -6.87
CA TYR A 126 12.17 -16.58 -5.86
C TYR A 126 12.81 -17.94 -6.15
N LEU A 127 14.00 -17.92 -6.72
CA LEU A 127 14.70 -19.14 -7.11
C LEU A 127 15.37 -19.81 -5.91
N ALA A 128 15.60 -21.12 -6.01
CA ALA A 128 16.27 -21.91 -4.96
C ALA A 128 17.69 -21.43 -4.64
N ASP A 129 18.38 -20.79 -5.58
CA ASP A 129 19.69 -20.17 -5.38
C ASP A 129 19.65 -18.80 -4.69
N GLY A 130 18.44 -18.30 -4.33
CA GLY A 130 18.21 -17.02 -3.65
C GLY A 130 18.09 -15.82 -4.60
N ARG A 131 18.10 -16.00 -5.92
CA ARG A 131 17.82 -14.90 -6.85
C ARG A 131 16.35 -14.54 -6.82
N LYS A 132 16.07 -13.24 -6.97
CA LYS A 132 14.74 -12.67 -7.15
C LYS A 132 14.65 -12.16 -8.59
N ILE A 133 13.85 -12.82 -9.42
CA ILE A 133 13.67 -12.44 -10.82
C ILE A 133 12.35 -11.68 -10.95
N PRO A 134 12.37 -10.48 -11.57
CA PRO A 134 11.15 -9.72 -11.84
C PRO A 134 10.18 -10.53 -12.70
N ASP A 135 8.91 -10.53 -12.28
CA ASP A 135 7.83 -11.19 -13.00
C ASP A 135 6.48 -10.69 -12.50
N ILE A 136 5.40 -11.10 -13.19
CA ILE A 136 4.01 -10.88 -12.83
C ILE A 136 3.24 -12.19 -12.76
N TYR A 137 2.24 -12.24 -11.89
CA TYR A 137 1.17 -13.22 -11.97
C TYR A 137 0.04 -12.63 -12.81
N THR A 138 -0.58 -13.46 -13.66
CA THR A 138 -1.77 -13.06 -14.40
C THR A 138 -2.82 -14.17 -14.39
N TYR A 139 -4.06 -13.75 -14.60
CA TYR A 139 -5.15 -14.62 -14.97
C TYR A 139 -5.88 -14.00 -16.16
N PRO A 140 -6.13 -14.77 -17.25
CA PRO A 140 -5.56 -16.09 -17.54
C PRO A 140 -4.03 -16.04 -17.71
N ALA A 141 -3.34 -17.17 -17.52
CA ALA A 141 -1.88 -17.24 -17.52
C ALA A 141 -1.23 -16.71 -18.82
N LYS A 142 -1.87 -16.91 -19.97
CA LYS A 142 -1.40 -16.42 -21.30
C LYS A 142 -1.23 -14.89 -21.36
N LEU A 143 -1.96 -14.16 -20.51
CA LEU A 143 -1.87 -12.70 -20.46
C LEU A 143 -0.45 -12.23 -20.04
N ARG A 144 0.25 -13.02 -19.20
CA ARG A 144 1.61 -12.71 -18.77
C ARG A 144 2.58 -12.60 -19.97
N ASP A 145 2.57 -13.62 -20.81
CA ASP A 145 3.51 -13.66 -21.95
C ASP A 145 3.13 -12.56 -22.95
N MET A 146 1.84 -12.40 -23.26
CA MET A 146 1.36 -11.33 -24.15
C MET A 146 1.82 -9.93 -23.68
N LEU A 147 1.67 -9.63 -22.39
CA LEU A 147 2.05 -8.33 -21.85
C LEU A 147 3.58 -8.14 -21.85
N GLN A 148 4.35 -9.18 -21.45
CA GLN A 148 5.80 -9.05 -21.39
C GLN A 148 6.47 -9.10 -22.77
N ASP A 149 5.88 -9.76 -23.76
CA ASP A 149 6.35 -9.73 -25.16
C ASP A 149 6.17 -8.34 -25.79
N LYS A 150 5.06 -7.66 -25.50
CA LYS A 150 4.78 -6.31 -26.01
C LYS A 150 5.55 -5.21 -25.28
N LEU A 151 5.68 -5.30 -23.95
CA LEU A 151 6.14 -4.20 -23.08
C LEU A 151 7.48 -4.46 -22.38
N GLY A 152 8.01 -5.68 -22.53
CA GLY A 152 9.15 -6.14 -21.74
C GLY A 152 8.76 -6.53 -20.32
N THR A 153 9.70 -7.10 -19.59
CA THR A 153 9.50 -7.56 -18.21
C THR A 153 9.08 -6.41 -17.28
N PHE A 154 8.10 -6.67 -16.43
CA PHE A 154 7.65 -5.69 -15.43
C PHE A 154 8.83 -5.14 -14.60
N PRO A 155 8.98 -3.82 -14.51
CA PRO A 155 10.14 -3.17 -13.88
C PRO A 155 10.03 -3.19 -12.34
N LEU A 156 10.03 -4.38 -11.72
CA LEU A 156 9.82 -4.60 -10.29
C LEU A 156 10.69 -3.69 -9.40
N PHE A 157 11.97 -3.50 -9.76
CA PHE A 157 12.90 -2.67 -8.99
C PHE A 157 12.65 -1.15 -9.15
N LYS A 158 11.70 -0.79 -10.03
CA LYS A 158 11.14 0.56 -10.15
C LYS A 158 9.78 0.69 -9.47
N PHE A 159 9.22 -0.42 -9.06
CA PHE A 159 7.95 -0.49 -8.32
C PHE A 159 8.17 -0.36 -6.81
N TRP A 160 9.23 -0.96 -6.24
CA TRP A 160 9.57 -0.82 -4.82
C TRP A 160 11.09 -0.91 -4.61
N GLY A 161 11.63 -0.02 -3.76
CA GLY A 161 13.02 0.06 -3.38
C GLY A 161 13.69 1.39 -3.77
N PRO A 162 15.01 1.52 -3.65
CA PRO A 162 15.72 2.79 -3.85
C PRO A 162 15.63 3.37 -5.27
N LYS A 163 15.22 2.56 -6.25
CA LYS A 163 15.15 2.94 -7.67
C LYS A 163 13.71 3.16 -8.15
N THR A 164 12.74 3.32 -7.25
CA THR A 164 11.34 3.60 -7.61
C THR A 164 11.25 4.82 -8.54
N SER A 165 10.37 4.73 -9.53
CA SER A 165 10.17 5.79 -10.52
C SER A 165 8.85 5.59 -11.26
N ILE A 166 8.48 6.56 -12.11
CA ILE A 166 7.29 6.50 -12.97
C ILE A 166 7.23 5.27 -13.88
N ALA A 167 8.37 4.63 -14.17
CA ALA A 167 8.45 3.49 -15.09
C ALA A 167 7.52 2.33 -14.71
N SER A 168 7.30 2.09 -13.41
CA SER A 168 6.36 1.06 -12.95
C SER A 168 4.90 1.44 -13.24
N SER A 169 4.49 2.67 -12.92
CA SER A 169 3.13 3.16 -13.22
C SER A 169 2.88 3.28 -14.73
N ARG A 170 3.88 3.69 -15.51
CA ARG A 170 3.81 3.70 -16.98
C ARG A 170 3.58 2.27 -17.51
N TRP A 171 4.38 1.31 -17.08
CA TRP A 171 4.21 -0.09 -17.48
C TRP A 171 2.81 -0.63 -17.13
N ILE A 172 2.28 -0.30 -15.94
CA ILE A 172 0.94 -0.72 -15.52
C ILE A 172 -0.13 -0.08 -16.43
N ALA A 173 0.01 1.19 -16.76
CA ALA A 173 -0.90 1.89 -17.66
C ALA A 173 -0.90 1.29 -19.08
N ASP A 174 0.30 1.07 -19.63
CA ASP A 174 0.47 0.48 -20.97
C ASP A 174 -0.07 -0.97 -20.99
N ALA A 175 0.23 -1.77 -19.95
CA ALA A 175 -0.31 -3.12 -19.79
C ALA A 175 -1.84 -3.15 -19.70
N THR A 176 -2.43 -2.15 -19.04
CA THR A 176 -3.89 -2.00 -18.97
C THR A 176 -4.47 -1.76 -20.34
N MET A 177 -3.90 -0.85 -21.11
CA MET A 177 -4.38 -0.55 -22.48
C MET A 177 -4.21 -1.76 -23.42
N GLU A 178 -3.08 -2.49 -23.33
CA GLU A 178 -2.88 -3.69 -24.14
C GLU A 178 -3.84 -4.84 -23.74
N MET A 179 -4.08 -5.04 -22.46
CA MET A 179 -5.07 -5.99 -21.97
C MET A 179 -6.48 -5.62 -22.44
N ASP A 180 -6.85 -4.34 -22.36
CA ASP A 180 -8.15 -3.84 -22.76
C ASP A 180 -8.42 -4.00 -24.26
N LYS A 181 -7.43 -3.74 -25.12
CA LYS A 181 -7.53 -3.94 -26.59
C LYS A 181 -7.85 -5.38 -26.95
N GLU A 182 -7.32 -6.34 -26.24
CA GLU A 182 -7.49 -7.77 -26.52
C GLU A 182 -8.78 -8.35 -25.93
N ASN A 183 -9.26 -7.81 -24.80
CA ASN A 183 -10.29 -8.47 -23.99
C ASN A 183 -11.52 -7.61 -23.74
N ASN A 184 -11.44 -6.30 -23.91
CA ASN A 184 -12.54 -5.34 -23.78
C ASN A 184 -13.43 -5.53 -22.53
N PRO A 185 -12.89 -5.53 -21.30
CA PRO A 185 -13.69 -5.77 -20.11
C PRO A 185 -14.70 -4.63 -19.84
N THR A 186 -15.78 -4.98 -19.13
CA THR A 186 -16.81 -4.01 -18.71
C THR A 186 -16.28 -3.08 -17.61
N LEU A 187 -15.57 -3.62 -16.62
CA LEU A 187 -14.94 -2.86 -15.54
C LEU A 187 -13.43 -3.10 -15.55
N THR A 188 -12.66 -2.03 -15.55
CA THR A 188 -11.19 -2.08 -15.41
C THR A 188 -10.73 -1.31 -14.19
N LEU A 189 -9.97 -1.96 -13.32
CA LEU A 189 -9.34 -1.36 -12.14
C LEU A 189 -7.85 -1.20 -12.40
N VAL A 190 -7.31 0.01 -12.26
CA VAL A 190 -5.90 0.36 -12.53
C VAL A 190 -5.25 0.95 -11.29
N TYR A 191 -4.04 0.50 -10.94
CA TYR A 191 -3.28 0.96 -9.76
C TYR A 191 -2.01 1.70 -10.17
N LEU A 192 -1.86 2.96 -9.77
CA LEU A 192 -0.73 3.84 -10.11
C LEU A 192 -0.05 4.37 -8.85
N PRO A 193 0.99 3.70 -8.31
CA PRO A 193 1.58 4.04 -7.02
C PRO A 193 2.64 5.15 -7.06
N HIS A 194 2.86 5.84 -8.18
CA HIS A 194 4.02 6.71 -8.38
C HIS A 194 4.19 7.82 -7.34
N LEU A 195 3.11 8.48 -6.93
CA LEU A 195 3.19 9.59 -5.96
C LEU A 195 3.55 9.12 -4.56
N ASP A 196 3.29 7.87 -4.21
CA ASP A 196 3.61 7.30 -2.91
C ASP A 196 5.11 7.35 -2.57
N TYR A 197 5.98 7.25 -3.57
CA TYR A 197 7.42 7.09 -3.37
C TYR A 197 8.12 8.35 -2.86
N ASN A 198 8.06 9.43 -3.63
CA ASN A 198 8.78 10.65 -3.29
C ASN A 198 8.05 11.48 -2.23
N THR A 199 6.73 11.32 -2.08
CA THR A 199 6.02 11.92 -0.95
C THR A 199 6.43 11.29 0.38
N GLN A 200 6.68 9.98 0.45
CA GLN A 200 7.24 9.35 1.65
C GLN A 200 8.71 9.77 1.89
N ARG A 201 9.51 9.91 0.80
CA ARG A 201 10.93 10.31 0.94
C ARG A 201 11.11 11.75 1.35
N HIS A 202 10.31 12.67 0.84
CA HIS A 202 10.56 14.11 0.88
C HIS A 202 9.43 14.91 1.53
N GLY A 203 8.35 14.22 1.97
CA GLY A 203 7.12 14.89 2.40
C GLY A 203 6.50 15.67 1.26
N LEU A 204 5.67 16.65 1.60
CA LEU A 204 5.02 17.56 0.66
C LEU A 204 5.95 18.69 0.20
N ASN A 205 7.16 18.34 -0.21
CA ASN A 205 8.11 19.30 -0.80
C ASN A 205 7.81 19.50 -2.29
N PHE A 206 7.05 20.53 -2.64
CA PHE A 206 6.61 20.78 -4.01
C PHE A 206 7.74 21.09 -4.99
N GLU A 207 8.90 21.59 -4.54
CA GLU A 207 10.05 21.80 -5.42
C GLU A 207 10.58 20.47 -5.96
N ILE A 208 10.56 19.43 -5.14
CA ILE A 208 10.97 18.08 -5.52
C ILE A 208 9.83 17.36 -6.25
N LEU A 209 8.61 17.40 -5.70
CA LEU A 209 7.48 16.64 -6.22
C LEU A 209 6.94 17.10 -7.58
N GLN A 210 7.27 18.32 -8.04
CA GLN A 210 6.76 18.85 -9.31
C GLN A 210 7.05 17.95 -10.52
N LYS A 211 8.15 17.19 -10.49
CA LYS A 211 8.48 16.23 -11.55
C LYS A 211 7.53 15.04 -11.50
N ASP A 212 7.36 14.44 -10.33
CA ASP A 212 6.51 13.26 -10.14
C ASP A 212 5.05 13.59 -10.46
N LEU A 213 4.59 14.80 -10.10
CA LEU A 213 3.25 15.28 -10.42
C LEU A 213 3.03 15.40 -11.93
N ARG A 214 4.00 15.92 -12.69
CA ARG A 214 3.92 15.99 -14.15
C ARG A 214 3.98 14.61 -14.80
N GLU A 215 4.82 13.73 -14.28
CA GLU A 215 4.97 12.38 -14.79
C GLU A 215 3.68 11.57 -14.63
N ILE A 216 3.03 11.64 -13.45
CA ILE A 216 1.76 10.94 -13.23
C ILE A 216 0.60 11.58 -14.01
N ASP A 217 0.56 12.90 -14.11
CA ASP A 217 -0.43 13.64 -14.90
C ASP A 217 -0.42 13.19 -16.38
N ALA A 218 0.77 12.99 -16.95
CA ALA A 218 0.92 12.48 -18.32
C ALA A 218 0.44 11.03 -18.46
N VAL A 219 0.74 10.15 -17.48
CA VAL A 219 0.26 8.76 -17.50
C VAL A 219 -1.27 8.69 -17.39
N VAL A 220 -1.85 9.50 -16.50
CA VAL A 220 -3.30 9.58 -16.32
C VAL A 220 -3.96 10.13 -17.59
N LYS A 221 -3.37 11.14 -18.21
CA LYS A 221 -3.83 11.70 -19.49
C LYS A 221 -3.95 10.61 -20.55
N ASP A 222 -2.88 9.86 -20.78
CA ASP A 222 -2.86 8.81 -21.82
C ASP A 222 -3.94 7.75 -21.58
N LEU A 223 -4.14 7.32 -20.30
CA LEU A 223 -5.21 6.39 -19.96
C LEU A 223 -6.61 6.98 -20.19
N VAL A 224 -6.84 8.21 -19.72
CA VAL A 224 -8.14 8.87 -19.86
C VAL A 224 -8.48 9.06 -21.34
N GLU A 225 -7.55 9.62 -22.15
CA GLU A 225 -7.77 9.82 -23.59
C GLU A 225 -8.04 8.48 -24.30
N TYR A 226 -7.36 7.40 -23.95
CA TYR A 226 -7.61 6.06 -24.47
C TYR A 226 -9.05 5.58 -24.18
N TYR A 227 -9.52 5.73 -22.94
CA TYR A 227 -10.86 5.28 -22.56
C TYR A 227 -11.98 6.24 -23.04
N GLU A 228 -11.69 7.53 -23.22
CA GLU A 228 -12.63 8.48 -23.82
C GLU A 228 -12.96 8.10 -25.27
N THR A 229 -12.00 7.58 -26.06
CA THR A 229 -12.28 7.08 -27.43
C THR A 229 -13.28 5.93 -27.45
N GLN A 230 -13.46 5.25 -26.33
CA GLN A 230 -14.41 4.14 -26.17
C GLN A 230 -15.71 4.56 -25.46
N SER A 231 -15.91 5.86 -25.22
CA SER A 231 -17.07 6.41 -24.50
C SER A 231 -17.25 5.79 -23.10
N ALA A 232 -16.16 5.41 -22.44
CA ALA A 232 -16.19 4.81 -21.12
C ALA A 232 -16.52 5.83 -20.03
N ASN A 233 -17.15 5.36 -18.95
CA ASN A 233 -17.17 6.08 -17.69
C ASN A 233 -15.76 6.02 -17.06
N ILE A 234 -15.25 7.15 -16.63
CA ILE A 234 -13.90 7.28 -16.07
C ILE A 234 -13.99 7.80 -14.65
N VAL A 235 -13.37 7.08 -13.73
CA VAL A 235 -13.25 7.46 -12.32
C VAL A 235 -11.77 7.55 -11.96
N LEU A 236 -11.30 8.75 -11.59
CA LEU A 236 -10.02 8.94 -10.91
C LEU A 236 -10.27 8.82 -9.42
N LEU A 237 -9.50 7.99 -8.74
CA LEU A 237 -9.66 7.67 -7.33
C LEU A 237 -8.30 7.70 -6.64
N SER A 238 -8.26 7.94 -5.34
CA SER A 238 -7.08 7.74 -4.51
C SER A 238 -7.45 7.06 -3.18
N GLU A 239 -6.45 6.57 -2.45
CA GLU A 239 -6.63 5.72 -1.26
C GLU A 239 -6.48 6.51 0.05
N TYR A 240 -5.52 7.39 0.07
CA TYR A 240 -5.12 8.22 1.21
C TYR A 240 -4.31 9.42 0.73
N GLY A 241 -4.15 10.42 1.60
CA GLY A 241 -3.14 11.46 1.47
C GLY A 241 -1.92 11.13 2.32
N ILE A 242 -0.77 11.61 1.87
CA ILE A 242 0.49 11.52 2.60
C ILE A 242 0.77 12.88 3.20
N THR A 243 1.04 12.92 4.51
CA THR A 243 1.36 14.15 5.24
C THR A 243 2.80 14.15 5.73
N ASN A 244 3.35 15.32 6.05
CA ASN A 244 4.70 15.45 6.53
C ASN A 244 4.87 14.78 7.89
N VAL A 245 5.99 14.05 8.06
CA VAL A 245 6.40 13.46 9.35
C VAL A 245 7.89 13.69 9.60
N SER A 246 8.27 13.68 10.86
CA SER A 246 9.68 13.85 11.26
C SER A 246 10.10 12.92 12.41
N ASN A 247 9.14 12.32 13.12
CA ASN A 247 9.40 11.62 14.38
C ASN A 247 9.11 10.10 14.23
N PRO A 248 10.12 9.24 14.05
CA PRO A 248 9.92 7.81 14.05
C PRO A 248 9.71 7.28 15.48
N ILE A 249 8.60 6.55 15.69
CA ILE A 249 8.30 5.87 16.96
C ILE A 249 8.79 4.42 16.86
N HIS A 250 9.83 4.07 17.60
CA HIS A 250 10.33 2.68 17.69
C HIS A 250 9.51 1.89 18.71
N ILE A 251 8.24 1.65 18.42
CA ILE A 251 7.28 1.08 19.37
C ILE A 251 7.76 -0.25 19.97
N ASN A 252 8.37 -1.12 19.18
CA ASN A 252 8.88 -2.40 19.65
C ASN A 252 10.10 -2.26 20.57
N ARG A 253 10.91 -1.21 20.44
CA ARG A 253 11.97 -0.89 21.41
C ARG A 253 11.39 -0.47 22.76
N TYR A 254 10.30 0.31 22.78
CA TYR A 254 9.56 0.67 24.01
C TYR A 254 9.01 -0.56 24.71
N LEU A 255 8.35 -1.46 23.97
CA LEU A 255 7.81 -2.71 24.50
C LEU A 255 8.93 -3.64 25.04
N ARG A 256 10.05 -3.73 24.32
CA ARG A 256 11.23 -4.50 24.75
C ARG A 256 11.82 -4.00 26.06
N LYS A 257 12.06 -2.68 26.19
CA LYS A 257 12.59 -2.06 27.41
C LYS A 257 11.71 -2.30 28.65
N LYS A 258 10.40 -2.49 28.44
CA LYS A 258 9.44 -2.84 29.52
C LYS A 258 9.27 -4.33 29.75
N GLY A 259 10.00 -5.17 29.01
CA GLY A 259 9.95 -6.63 29.17
C GLY A 259 8.71 -7.29 28.60
N TYR A 260 8.01 -6.62 27.66
CA TYR A 260 6.89 -7.19 26.93
C TYR A 260 7.35 -7.98 25.71
N LEU A 261 8.30 -7.44 24.94
CA LEU A 261 8.77 -8.06 23.70
C LEU A 261 9.93 -9.01 23.95
N GLY A 262 9.81 -10.24 23.46
CA GLY A 262 10.86 -11.26 23.43
C GLY A 262 11.63 -11.25 22.12
N ILE A 263 12.91 -11.57 22.21
CA ILE A 263 13.78 -11.79 21.04
C ILE A 263 14.39 -13.20 21.11
N ARG A 264 14.73 -13.75 19.95
CA ARG A 264 15.64 -14.89 19.85
C ARG A 264 16.90 -14.48 19.10
N ILE A 265 18.02 -15.11 19.42
CA ILE A 265 19.30 -14.82 18.78
C ILE A 265 19.65 -15.98 17.87
N GLU A 266 19.84 -15.68 16.59
CA GLU A 266 20.25 -16.65 15.58
C GLU A 266 21.49 -16.12 14.84
N ARG A 267 22.58 -16.89 14.85
CA ARG A 267 23.86 -16.50 14.24
C ARG A 267 24.38 -15.13 14.71
N GLY A 268 24.10 -14.77 15.96
CA GLY A 268 24.51 -13.49 16.55
C GLY A 268 23.62 -12.30 16.17
N LEU A 269 22.52 -12.53 15.44
CA LEU A 269 21.55 -11.49 15.08
C LEU A 269 20.25 -11.66 15.85
N GLU A 270 19.59 -10.57 16.14
CA GLU A 270 18.31 -10.55 16.87
C GLU A 270 17.14 -10.75 15.92
N LEU A 271 16.19 -11.59 16.30
CA LEU A 271 14.94 -11.81 15.62
C LEU A 271 13.78 -11.62 16.60
N LEU A 272 12.66 -11.07 16.12
CA LEU A 272 11.43 -10.98 16.89
C LEU A 272 10.94 -12.41 17.20
N ASP A 273 10.72 -12.70 18.49
CA ASP A 273 10.03 -13.91 18.92
C ASP A 273 8.59 -13.55 19.33
N ALA A 274 7.70 -13.55 18.32
CA ALA A 274 6.28 -13.24 18.55
C ALA A 274 5.65 -14.24 19.53
N GLY A 275 6.01 -15.54 19.42
CA GLY A 275 5.51 -16.59 20.30
C GLY A 275 5.98 -16.47 21.76
N ALA A 276 7.18 -15.97 22.03
CA ALA A 276 7.70 -15.74 23.38
C ALA A 276 7.29 -14.36 23.96
N SER A 277 6.93 -13.40 23.12
CA SER A 277 6.56 -12.05 23.56
C SER A 277 5.29 -12.05 24.40
N LYS A 278 5.25 -11.27 25.47
CA LYS A 278 4.02 -10.92 26.19
C LYS A 278 3.17 -9.96 25.37
N ALA A 279 3.82 -8.98 24.72
CA ALA A 279 3.22 -8.10 23.75
C ALA A 279 4.28 -7.60 22.75
N PHE A 280 3.86 -7.38 21.51
CA PHE A 280 4.66 -6.78 20.45
C PHE A 280 3.75 -6.00 19.50
N ALA A 281 4.35 -5.10 18.71
CA ALA A 281 3.62 -4.28 17.76
C ALA A 281 3.94 -4.65 16.31
N VAL A 282 2.92 -4.65 15.48
CA VAL A 282 3.01 -4.69 14.01
C VAL A 282 2.80 -3.28 13.50
N ALA A 283 3.88 -2.63 13.10
CA ALA A 283 3.92 -1.24 12.63
C ALA A 283 3.52 -1.15 11.15
N ASP A 284 2.62 -0.23 10.83
CA ASP A 284 2.15 0.04 9.47
C ASP A 284 1.92 1.55 9.27
N HIS A 285 2.97 2.27 8.90
CA HIS A 285 2.94 3.72 8.72
C HIS A 285 2.61 4.50 10.02
N GLN A 286 1.50 5.24 10.05
CA GLN A 286 1.05 5.99 11.23
C GLN A 286 0.12 5.17 12.14
N ILE A 287 0.01 3.87 11.88
CA ILE A 287 -0.79 2.94 12.68
C ILE A 287 0.11 1.79 13.15
N ALA A 288 -0.16 1.27 14.35
CA ALA A 288 0.44 0.02 14.81
C ALA A 288 -0.57 -0.83 15.57
N HIS A 289 -0.60 -2.13 15.28
CA HIS A 289 -1.39 -3.11 16.00
C HIS A 289 -0.53 -3.74 17.09
N VAL A 290 -0.90 -3.60 18.35
CA VAL A 290 -0.25 -4.28 19.48
C VAL A 290 -1.01 -5.55 19.81
N TYR A 291 -0.34 -6.68 19.70
CA TYR A 291 -0.86 -8.00 20.07
C TYR A 291 -0.31 -8.38 21.43
N ALA A 292 -1.19 -8.76 22.35
CA ALA A 292 -0.83 -9.13 23.70
C ALA A 292 -1.33 -10.55 24.02
N LYS A 293 -0.57 -11.30 24.82
CA LYS A 293 -1.02 -12.61 25.34
C LYS A 293 -2.04 -12.42 26.44
N ASP A 294 -2.92 -13.39 26.63
CA ASP A 294 -3.93 -13.39 27.69
C ASP A 294 -3.34 -13.25 29.11
N SER A 295 -2.09 -13.68 29.30
CA SER A 295 -1.37 -13.54 30.57
C SER A 295 -0.80 -12.12 30.80
N THR A 296 -1.00 -11.20 29.85
CA THR A 296 -0.50 -9.82 29.96
C THR A 296 -1.48 -8.99 30.77
N ASP A 297 -0.96 -8.16 31.67
CA ASP A 297 -1.75 -7.15 32.37
C ASP A 297 -2.12 -6.03 31.39
N TYR A 298 -3.35 -6.11 30.88
CA TYR A 298 -3.89 -5.21 29.85
C TYR A 298 -3.98 -3.76 30.34
N GLU A 299 -4.42 -3.54 31.56
CA GLU A 299 -4.54 -2.18 32.12
C GLU A 299 -3.18 -1.51 32.22
N LYS A 300 -2.21 -2.24 32.75
CA LYS A 300 -0.83 -1.74 32.87
C LYS A 300 -0.20 -1.49 31.50
N LEU A 301 -0.45 -2.37 30.53
CA LEU A 301 0.03 -2.16 29.16
C LEU A 301 -0.65 -0.95 28.52
N HIS A 302 -1.97 -0.81 28.66
CA HIS A 302 -2.74 0.32 28.15
C HIS A 302 -2.21 1.66 28.69
N GLU A 303 -2.07 1.78 30.01
CA GLU A 303 -1.52 2.99 30.62
C GLU A 303 -0.08 3.28 30.17
N TYR A 304 0.74 2.23 30.00
CA TYR A 304 2.08 2.42 29.46
C TYR A 304 2.09 2.94 28.03
N LEU A 305 1.27 2.37 27.15
CA LEU A 305 1.20 2.80 25.73
C LEU A 305 0.82 4.28 25.59
N LYS A 306 -0.05 4.79 26.45
CA LYS A 306 -0.42 6.22 26.50
C LYS A 306 0.73 7.16 26.87
N THR A 307 1.77 6.64 27.54
CA THR A 307 2.92 7.47 27.92
C THR A 307 3.99 7.59 26.84
N ILE A 308 3.87 6.84 25.75
CA ILE A 308 4.91 6.83 24.70
C ILE A 308 4.75 8.07 23.83
N PRO A 309 5.81 8.91 23.71
CA PRO A 309 5.76 10.13 22.90
C PRO A 309 5.43 9.82 21.44
N GLY A 310 4.63 10.68 20.82
CA GLY A 310 4.22 10.56 19.42
C GLY A 310 2.98 9.69 19.21
N ILE A 311 2.43 9.03 20.23
CA ILE A 311 1.16 8.32 20.16
C ILE A 311 0.04 9.28 20.51
N GLU A 312 -0.83 9.56 19.54
CA GLU A 312 -2.02 10.41 19.73
C GLU A 312 -3.16 9.63 20.36
N LYS A 313 -3.37 8.37 19.93
CA LYS A 313 -4.49 7.57 20.39
C LYS A 313 -4.09 6.12 20.60
N VAL A 314 -4.59 5.55 21.69
CA VAL A 314 -4.52 4.11 21.99
C VAL A 314 -5.97 3.60 22.00
N ILE A 315 -6.35 2.79 21.04
CA ILE A 315 -7.70 2.22 20.90
C ILE A 315 -7.67 0.78 21.44
N PRO A 316 -8.21 0.53 22.62
CA PRO A 316 -8.28 -0.81 23.21
C PRO A 316 -9.35 -1.65 22.49
N LYS A 317 -9.31 -2.96 22.70
CA LYS A 317 -10.18 -3.94 22.03
C LYS A 317 -11.67 -3.60 22.13
N ASN A 318 -12.13 -3.13 23.29
CA ASN A 318 -13.53 -2.76 23.55
C ASN A 318 -13.98 -1.43 22.89
N GLU A 319 -13.07 -0.66 22.32
CA GLU A 319 -13.38 0.57 21.58
C GLU A 319 -13.22 0.44 20.06
N ARG A 320 -12.70 -0.69 19.56
CA ARG A 320 -12.40 -0.89 18.13
C ARG A 320 -13.64 -0.83 17.24
N GLU A 321 -14.83 -1.21 17.73
CA GLU A 321 -16.10 -1.14 17.00
C GLU A 321 -16.44 0.29 16.58
N ALA A 322 -16.26 1.26 17.50
CA ALA A 322 -16.49 2.68 17.21
C ALA A 322 -15.55 3.25 16.14
N HIS A 323 -14.48 2.56 15.84
CA HIS A 323 -13.49 2.89 14.81
C HIS A 323 -13.57 1.98 13.56
N HIS A 324 -14.58 1.11 13.47
CA HIS A 324 -14.80 0.18 12.36
C HIS A 324 -13.62 -0.77 12.08
N ILE A 325 -12.84 -1.11 13.12
CA ILE A 325 -11.67 -1.98 13.03
C ILE A 325 -11.76 -3.19 14.00
N ASP A 326 -12.94 -3.48 14.51
CA ASP A 326 -13.15 -4.61 15.41
C ASP A 326 -13.23 -5.93 14.64
N HIS A 327 -12.06 -6.52 14.41
CA HIS A 327 -11.89 -7.80 13.75
C HIS A 327 -10.84 -8.63 14.51
N GLU A 328 -10.92 -9.97 14.43
CA GLU A 328 -9.99 -10.90 15.11
C GLU A 328 -8.52 -10.72 14.72
N ARG A 329 -8.27 -10.22 13.49
CA ARG A 329 -6.93 -9.92 12.98
C ARG A 329 -6.35 -8.63 13.53
N ALA A 330 -7.16 -7.72 14.05
CA ALA A 330 -6.68 -6.50 14.67
C ALA A 330 -5.94 -6.78 15.98
N GLY A 331 -4.98 -5.92 16.31
CA GLY A 331 -4.28 -5.97 17.60
C GLY A 331 -5.23 -5.74 18.78
N ASP A 332 -4.84 -6.18 19.95
CA ASP A 332 -5.58 -5.92 21.19
C ASP A 332 -5.63 -4.42 21.50
N PHE A 333 -4.62 -3.69 21.04
CA PHE A 333 -4.63 -2.23 20.96
C PHE A 333 -4.28 -1.81 19.53
N VAL A 334 -4.97 -0.78 19.04
CA VAL A 334 -4.61 -0.10 17.79
C VAL A 334 -4.08 1.29 18.16
N LEU A 335 -2.81 1.54 17.81
CA LEU A 335 -2.15 2.80 18.08
C LEU A 335 -2.26 3.70 16.85
N VAL A 336 -2.58 4.96 17.08
CA VAL A 336 -2.55 6.01 16.06
C VAL A 336 -1.43 6.99 16.44
N ALA A 337 -0.50 7.22 15.54
CA ALA A 337 0.55 8.23 15.73
C ALA A 337 -0.05 9.64 15.66
N ASP A 338 0.62 10.61 16.28
CA ASP A 338 0.31 12.01 16.04
C ASP A 338 0.65 12.43 14.60
N LYS A 339 0.26 13.65 14.23
CA LYS A 339 0.41 14.14 12.85
C LYS A 339 1.86 14.19 12.34
N ASP A 340 2.83 14.34 13.25
CA ASP A 340 4.25 14.50 12.93
C ASP A 340 5.06 13.20 13.08
N SER A 341 4.39 12.12 13.52
CA SER A 341 5.03 10.85 13.90
C SER A 341 4.55 9.67 13.04
N TRP A 342 5.36 8.60 13.00
CA TRP A 342 5.06 7.35 12.34
C TRP A 342 5.76 6.17 13.03
N PHE A 343 5.27 4.92 12.88
CA PHE A 343 5.79 3.75 13.57
C PHE A 343 6.80 2.98 12.74
N THR A 344 7.93 2.59 13.38
CA THR A 344 8.88 1.64 12.80
C THR A 344 8.66 0.26 13.38
N TYR A 345 9.06 -0.78 12.62
CA TYR A 345 9.05 -2.17 13.11
C TYR A 345 10.30 -2.53 13.95
N TYR A 346 11.26 -1.61 14.12
CA TYR A 346 12.56 -1.87 14.73
C TYR A 346 12.42 -2.30 16.21
N PHE A 347 12.90 -3.51 16.51
CA PHE A 347 12.88 -4.10 17.84
C PHE A 347 14.28 -4.29 18.44
N TRP A 348 15.35 -4.29 17.63
CA TRP A 348 16.75 -4.35 18.08
C TRP A 348 17.20 -2.99 18.62
N GLU A 349 18.12 -3.03 19.58
CA GLU A 349 18.66 -1.80 20.21
C GLU A 349 19.95 -1.35 19.55
N ASP A 350 20.78 -2.29 19.08
CA ASP A 350 22.03 -2.03 18.36
C ASP A 350 21.90 -2.50 16.90
N ASP A 351 22.22 -1.61 15.97
CA ASP A 351 22.17 -1.91 14.53
C ASP A 351 23.20 -2.97 14.08
N ALA A 352 24.19 -3.26 14.90
CA ALA A 352 25.16 -4.32 14.64
C ALA A 352 24.54 -5.73 14.74
N VAL A 353 23.50 -5.89 15.56
CA VAL A 353 22.77 -7.15 15.74
C VAL A 353 21.39 -7.16 15.08
N ALA A 354 21.09 -6.15 14.25
CA ALA A 354 19.86 -6.11 13.47
C ALA A 354 19.66 -7.37 12.61
N PRO A 355 18.43 -7.82 12.37
CA PRO A 355 18.18 -8.97 11.50
C PRO A 355 18.83 -8.83 10.12
N ASP A 356 19.23 -9.92 9.50
CA ASP A 356 19.90 -9.91 8.20
C ASP A 356 19.03 -9.26 7.08
N TYR A 357 17.72 -9.37 7.19
CA TYR A 357 16.76 -8.75 6.26
C TYR A 357 16.61 -7.23 6.47
N ALA A 358 17.03 -6.67 7.61
CA ALA A 358 16.77 -5.27 7.93
C ALA A 358 17.38 -4.29 6.91
N ARG A 359 18.58 -4.61 6.38
CA ARG A 359 19.28 -3.81 5.37
C ARG A 359 18.94 -4.18 3.92
N MET A 360 17.90 -4.99 3.71
CA MET A 360 17.49 -5.47 2.39
C MET A 360 16.12 -4.90 1.98
N VAL A 361 15.85 -4.88 0.69
CA VAL A 361 14.49 -4.73 0.15
C VAL A 361 13.82 -6.10 0.21
N ASP A 362 13.13 -6.39 1.31
CA ASP A 362 12.48 -7.68 1.55
C ASP A 362 11.19 -7.53 2.37
N ILE A 363 10.16 -6.99 1.72
CA ILE A 363 8.86 -6.64 2.32
C ILE A 363 8.12 -7.83 2.95
N HIS A 364 8.47 -9.07 2.58
CA HIS A 364 7.79 -10.26 3.07
C HIS A 364 8.45 -10.88 4.31
N LYS A 365 9.69 -10.50 4.65
CA LYS A 365 10.40 -11.00 5.82
C LYS A 365 10.34 -10.06 7.02
N LYS A 366 10.10 -8.76 6.76
CA LYS A 366 10.04 -7.75 7.81
C LYS A 366 8.73 -7.87 8.58
N PRO A 367 8.76 -7.87 9.92
CA PRO A 367 7.56 -7.95 10.75
C PRO A 367 6.89 -6.57 10.93
N GLY A 368 6.84 -5.78 9.85
CA GLY A 368 6.24 -4.47 9.79
C GLY A 368 6.59 -3.76 8.48
N TYR A 369 5.89 -2.68 8.21
CA TYR A 369 6.17 -1.83 7.06
C TYR A 369 7.48 -1.06 7.25
N ASP A 370 8.28 -0.96 6.19
CA ASP A 370 9.57 -0.27 6.23
C ASP A 370 9.78 0.67 5.03
N PRO A 371 9.39 1.94 5.12
CA PRO A 371 9.59 2.91 4.05
C PRO A 371 11.08 3.23 3.82
N VAL A 372 11.95 2.88 4.78
CA VAL A 372 13.41 3.07 4.64
C VAL A 372 13.98 2.22 3.51
N GLU A 373 13.27 1.16 3.08
CA GLU A 373 13.62 0.39 1.88
C GLU A 373 13.72 1.24 0.59
N MET A 374 13.11 2.40 0.56
CA MET A 374 13.19 3.32 -0.58
C MET A 374 14.48 4.15 -0.61
N PHE A 375 15.33 4.05 0.41
CA PHE A 375 16.54 4.88 0.52
C PHE A 375 17.81 4.06 0.29
N THR A 376 18.83 4.74 -0.18
CA THR A 376 20.23 4.41 0.04
C THR A 376 20.80 5.40 1.05
N ASP A 377 21.82 5.01 1.82
CA ASP A 377 22.38 5.91 2.82
C ASP A 377 23.01 7.15 2.16
N PRO A 378 22.45 8.36 2.34
CA PRO A 378 22.99 9.57 1.72
C PRO A 378 24.36 9.97 2.26
N SER A 379 24.74 9.47 3.45
CA SER A 379 26.05 9.72 4.05
C SER A 379 27.13 8.73 3.56
N ASP A 380 26.75 7.59 2.98
CA ASP A 380 27.69 6.60 2.43
C ASP A 380 28.07 6.92 0.98
N LYS A 381 29.17 7.66 0.78
CA LYS A 381 29.69 7.98 -0.57
C LYS A 381 30.08 6.74 -1.39
N LEU A 382 30.25 5.59 -0.74
CA LEU A 382 30.63 4.33 -1.38
C LEU A 382 29.43 3.42 -1.69
N VAL A 383 28.20 3.86 -1.45
CA VAL A 383 27.01 3.03 -1.69
C VAL A 383 26.92 2.55 -3.15
N MET A 384 27.18 3.41 -4.12
CA MET A 384 27.12 3.03 -5.54
C MET A 384 28.26 2.07 -5.94
N PRO A 385 29.53 2.29 -5.62
CA PRO A 385 30.59 1.30 -5.76
C PRO A 385 30.26 -0.05 -5.10
N LYS A 386 29.70 -0.07 -3.87
CA LYS A 386 29.26 -1.31 -3.20
C LYS A 386 28.17 -2.02 -3.99
N VAL A 387 27.16 -1.31 -4.47
CA VAL A 387 26.08 -1.88 -5.30
C VAL A 387 26.65 -2.51 -6.58
N ILE A 388 27.52 -1.79 -7.30
CA ILE A 388 28.15 -2.27 -8.55
C ILE A 388 28.96 -3.55 -8.26
N TRP A 389 29.77 -3.54 -7.19
CA TRP A 389 30.55 -4.71 -6.78
C TRP A 389 29.68 -5.94 -6.46
N LYS A 390 28.57 -5.73 -5.72
CA LYS A 390 27.61 -6.80 -5.41
C LYS A 390 26.92 -7.34 -6.67
N LEU A 391 26.55 -6.46 -7.60
CA LEU A 391 25.98 -6.87 -8.89
C LEU A 391 26.99 -7.66 -9.74
N LEU A 392 28.26 -7.26 -9.75
CA LEU A 392 29.33 -7.99 -10.43
C LEU A 392 29.52 -9.39 -9.83
N LYS A 393 29.63 -9.50 -8.50
CA LYS A 393 29.69 -10.80 -7.82
C LYS A 393 28.50 -11.68 -8.20
N LYS A 394 27.27 -11.12 -8.20
CA LYS A 394 26.06 -11.84 -8.58
C LYS A 394 26.11 -12.32 -10.04
N LYS A 395 26.64 -11.49 -10.95
CA LYS A 395 26.83 -11.88 -12.36
C LYS A 395 27.86 -13.01 -12.53
N LEU A 396 28.85 -13.06 -11.65
CA LEU A 396 29.87 -14.14 -11.60
C LEU A 396 29.37 -15.40 -10.87
N GLY A 397 28.09 -15.47 -10.48
CA GLY A 397 27.50 -16.66 -9.85
C GLY A 397 27.64 -16.75 -8.33
N PHE A 398 28.22 -15.74 -7.68
CA PHE A 398 28.32 -15.73 -6.23
C PHE A 398 26.99 -15.36 -5.58
N ARG A 399 26.59 -16.08 -4.53
CA ARG A 399 25.50 -15.65 -3.64
C ARG A 399 25.89 -14.34 -2.98
N THR A 400 25.11 -13.28 -3.25
CA THR A 400 25.39 -11.94 -2.74
C THR A 400 24.13 -11.30 -2.21
N VAL A 401 24.17 -10.87 -0.95
CA VAL A 401 23.11 -10.12 -0.29
C VAL A 401 23.20 -8.65 -0.71
N MET A 402 22.05 -8.04 -1.05
CA MET A 402 21.95 -6.63 -1.43
C MET A 402 21.56 -5.78 -0.19
N ASP A 403 22.42 -5.77 0.80
CA ASP A 403 22.30 -5.07 2.09
C ASP A 403 22.73 -3.60 1.98
N VAL A 404 21.99 -2.82 1.23
CA VAL A 404 22.31 -1.41 0.90
C VAL A 404 21.32 -0.41 1.50
N ILE A 405 20.30 -0.91 2.22
CA ILE A 405 19.29 -0.08 2.86
C ILE A 405 19.86 0.45 4.20
N PRO A 406 19.77 1.75 4.48
CA PRO A 406 20.16 2.29 5.78
C PRO A 406 19.15 1.86 6.86
N LEU A 407 19.57 1.93 8.14
CA LEU A 407 18.67 1.76 9.28
C LEU A 407 18.37 3.13 9.92
N LYS A 408 18.14 4.14 9.07
CA LYS A 408 17.94 5.55 9.43
C LYS A 408 16.50 5.95 9.22
N ALA A 409 15.64 5.66 10.21
CA ALA A 409 14.22 5.96 10.14
C ALA A 409 13.92 7.45 9.95
N GLU A 410 14.79 8.33 10.44
CA GLU A 410 14.70 9.78 10.30
C GLU A 410 14.83 10.30 8.85
N LEU A 411 15.17 9.44 7.89
CA LEU A 411 15.15 9.81 6.46
C LEU A 411 13.73 9.95 5.92
N VAL A 412 12.75 9.29 6.51
CA VAL A 412 11.36 9.33 6.08
C VAL A 412 10.76 10.70 6.42
N ARG A 413 10.13 11.35 5.45
CA ARG A 413 9.56 12.69 5.56
C ARG A 413 8.06 12.76 5.33
N GLY A 414 7.45 11.72 4.82
CA GLY A 414 6.01 11.62 4.63
C GLY A 414 5.48 10.26 5.05
N SER A 415 4.27 10.23 5.57
CA SER A 415 3.58 9.00 5.97
C SER A 415 2.08 9.16 5.88
N HIS A 416 1.37 8.06 6.07
CA HIS A 416 -0.09 7.97 6.06
C HIS A 416 -0.55 6.90 7.05
N GLY A 417 -1.84 6.62 7.12
CA GLY A 417 -2.38 5.59 8.03
C GLY A 417 -3.38 6.19 9.02
N ARG A 418 -3.06 7.36 9.61
CA ARG A 418 -4.05 8.15 10.36
C ARG A 418 -4.98 8.92 9.41
N ILE A 419 -6.11 9.36 9.89
CA ILE A 419 -7.01 10.25 9.13
C ILE A 419 -6.50 11.68 9.30
N PRO A 420 -6.08 12.39 8.22
CA PRO A 420 -5.65 13.77 8.31
C PRO A 420 -6.79 14.69 8.77
N GLU A 421 -6.45 15.76 9.50
CA GLU A 421 -7.40 16.76 9.99
C GLU A 421 -7.90 17.66 8.85
N ASP A 422 -6.98 18.01 7.93
CA ASP A 422 -7.30 18.82 6.77
C ASP A 422 -7.86 17.96 5.63
N LYS A 423 -9.06 18.29 5.16
CA LYS A 423 -9.72 17.60 4.06
C LYS A 423 -9.00 17.78 2.71
N GLU A 424 -8.12 18.78 2.59
CA GLU A 424 -7.26 18.94 1.42
C GLU A 424 -6.27 17.78 1.28
N ASP A 425 -5.99 17.04 2.37
CA ASP A 425 -5.14 15.87 2.41
C ASP A 425 -5.94 14.55 2.38
N TRP A 426 -7.26 14.60 2.21
CA TRP A 426 -8.07 13.40 2.03
C TRP A 426 -7.99 12.87 0.60
N PRO A 427 -8.18 11.56 0.39
CA PRO A 427 -8.30 11.00 -0.94
C PRO A 427 -9.50 11.60 -1.69
N ILE A 428 -9.43 11.54 -3.00
CA ILE A 428 -10.44 12.10 -3.90
C ILE A 428 -11.07 11.04 -4.79
N LEU A 429 -12.28 11.30 -5.24
CA LEU A 429 -12.95 10.61 -6.32
C LEU A 429 -13.45 11.65 -7.32
N VAL A 430 -13.00 11.56 -8.57
CA VAL A 430 -13.39 12.47 -9.66
C VAL A 430 -13.90 11.65 -10.85
N THR A 431 -15.01 12.06 -11.46
CA THR A 431 -15.61 11.34 -12.59
C THR A 431 -16.05 12.27 -13.71
N ASN A 432 -15.97 11.77 -14.95
CA ASN A 432 -16.55 12.41 -16.13
C ASN A 432 -18.08 12.21 -16.24
N SER A 433 -18.65 11.29 -15.46
CA SER A 433 -20.09 11.00 -15.43
C SER A 433 -20.77 11.62 -14.22
N GLY A 434 -21.09 12.92 -14.34
CA GLY A 434 -21.56 13.75 -13.22
C GLY A 434 -22.90 13.37 -12.58
N SER A 435 -23.73 12.54 -13.23
CA SER A 435 -25.00 12.07 -12.68
C SER A 435 -24.84 11.08 -11.52
N ASN A 436 -23.68 10.43 -11.42
CA ASN A 436 -23.42 9.30 -10.53
C ASN A 436 -22.71 9.66 -9.23
N LEU A 437 -22.40 10.94 -8.99
CA LEU A 437 -21.72 11.40 -7.78
C LEU A 437 -22.69 12.16 -6.86
N PRO A 438 -23.20 11.52 -5.80
CA PRO A 438 -24.31 12.05 -5.01
C PRO A 438 -23.94 13.16 -4.04
N LYS A 439 -22.67 13.26 -3.60
CA LYS A 439 -22.20 14.12 -2.52
C LYS A 439 -20.83 14.72 -2.81
N GLN A 440 -20.53 15.87 -2.16
CA GLN A 440 -19.18 16.45 -2.18
C GLN A 440 -18.20 15.71 -1.23
N GLU A 441 -18.72 15.01 -0.24
CA GLU A 441 -17.97 14.20 0.72
C GLU A 441 -18.57 12.80 0.80
N LEU A 442 -17.75 11.77 0.61
CA LEU A 442 -18.12 10.37 0.68
C LEU A 442 -17.43 9.70 1.87
N LEU A 443 -18.08 8.74 2.47
CA LEU A 443 -17.38 7.73 3.28
C LEU A 443 -16.64 6.75 2.37
N ALA A 444 -15.56 6.15 2.85
CA ALA A 444 -14.82 5.15 2.08
C ALA A 444 -15.71 3.99 1.58
N THR A 445 -16.68 3.55 2.38
CA THR A 445 -17.64 2.49 2.00
C THR A 445 -18.63 2.92 0.92
N GLU A 446 -18.91 4.21 0.77
CA GLU A 446 -19.83 4.73 -0.25
C GLU A 446 -19.21 4.72 -1.66
N VAL A 447 -17.87 4.65 -1.76
CA VAL A 447 -17.14 4.53 -3.04
C VAL A 447 -17.65 3.31 -3.82
N TYR A 448 -17.88 2.18 -3.16
CA TYR A 448 -18.47 0.99 -3.77
C TYR A 448 -19.74 1.29 -4.58
N GLY A 449 -20.70 1.99 -3.97
CA GLY A 449 -21.97 2.34 -4.61
C GLY A 449 -21.78 3.27 -5.81
N VAL A 450 -20.83 4.23 -5.70
CA VAL A 450 -20.48 5.11 -6.82
C VAL A 450 -19.91 4.30 -7.99
N LEU A 451 -18.93 3.43 -7.73
CA LEU A 451 -18.31 2.60 -8.78
C LEU A 451 -19.35 1.68 -9.44
N LYS A 452 -20.19 1.02 -8.63
CA LYS A 452 -21.27 0.15 -9.13
C LYS A 452 -22.24 0.90 -10.04
N ASN A 453 -22.66 2.09 -9.65
CA ASN A 453 -23.57 2.92 -10.44
C ASN A 453 -22.95 3.35 -11.79
N HIS A 454 -21.65 3.57 -11.87
CA HIS A 454 -20.95 3.87 -13.13
C HIS A 454 -20.97 2.69 -14.11
N VAL A 455 -21.00 1.46 -13.60
CA VAL A 455 -21.06 0.24 -14.43
C VAL A 455 -22.48 -0.07 -14.88
N ILE A 456 -23.48 0.17 -14.01
CA ILE A 456 -24.88 -0.20 -14.30
C ILE A 456 -25.54 0.78 -15.28
N GLN A 457 -25.22 2.07 -15.20
CA GLN A 457 -25.78 3.14 -16.03
C GLN A 457 -25.02 3.32 -17.34
#